data_fd90a08e01c0e9dd35f17cc6814aec08
#
_entry.id   fd90a08e01c0e9dd35f17cc6814aec08
#
_cell.length_a   1.000
_cell.length_b   1.000
_cell.length_c   1.000
_cell.angle_alpha   90.00
_cell.angle_beta   90.00
_cell.angle_gamma   90.00
#
_symmetry.space_group_name_H-M   'P 1'
#
loop_
_entity.id
_entity.type
_entity.pdbx_description
1 polymer ?
#
loop_
_entity_poly.entity_id
_entity_poly.type
_entity_poly.pdbx_seq_one_letter_code
_entity_poly.pdbx_strand_id
1 'polypeptide(L)'
;MGAPVVAAVPSDLASYLDPVEGVEVQVYDPTDPDHVPGGGRDVDVLSLPMVAGPWLRRMGEVPGLRGVVLASAGFEHALPYLPDTVEMANAVGVHDTATAEMALTLMLAAQRHLPKHVLTQAEGVWDRAAPEGQPWRSLADATVLVLGYGGIGTALTRRLLACECTVIAVASTDREGDDLVDRVHGTDRLPELLPQADVLAISVPLTDATTGLVDARVLAALPDDALVVNVARGGVVDTEALMAECASGRLRAALDVTDPEPLPDGHPLWSTPGVLVVPHVGGASPASFPRMGRYLHRQLTAYRDRGRLEHVVATGGAGA
;
A
#
# COMPACT_ATOMS: atom_id res chain seq x y z
N MET A 1 -33.61 -16.34 18.77
CA MET A 1 -32.34 -15.69 18.38
C MET A 1 -31.46 -16.80 17.83
N GLY A 2 -30.86 -16.59 16.65
CA GLY A 2 -29.88 -17.54 16.10
C GLY A 2 -28.66 -17.67 17.02
N ALA A 3 -27.81 -18.69 16.79
CA ALA A 3 -26.52 -18.78 17.47
C ALA A 3 -25.69 -17.52 17.19
N PRO A 4 -24.90 -17.03 18.17
CA PRO A 4 -24.03 -15.88 17.94
C PRO A 4 -22.97 -16.20 16.87
N VAL A 5 -22.57 -15.19 16.10
CA VAL A 5 -21.41 -15.28 15.21
C VAL A 5 -20.15 -15.38 16.05
N VAL A 6 -19.27 -16.31 15.76
CA VAL A 6 -17.99 -16.47 16.45
C VAL A 6 -16.87 -15.85 15.62
N ALA A 7 -16.18 -14.85 16.16
CA ALA A 7 -15.06 -14.19 15.53
C ALA A 7 -13.77 -14.42 16.30
N ALA A 8 -12.73 -14.94 15.63
CA ALA A 8 -11.38 -15.00 16.20
C ALA A 8 -10.60 -13.73 15.84
N VAL A 9 -10.14 -13.01 16.87
CA VAL A 9 -9.48 -11.70 16.73
C VAL A 9 -8.10 -11.77 17.41
N PRO A 10 -7.02 -11.33 16.73
CA PRO A 10 -5.70 -11.37 17.32
C PRO A 10 -5.56 -10.36 18.46
N SER A 11 -4.73 -10.67 19.44
CA SER A 11 -4.56 -9.89 20.67
C SER A 11 -4.08 -8.46 20.43
N ASP A 12 -3.33 -8.21 19.35
CA ASP A 12 -2.86 -6.88 18.94
C ASP A 12 -3.98 -5.96 18.42
N LEU A 13 -5.12 -6.53 18.00
CA LEU A 13 -6.29 -5.79 17.51
C LEU A 13 -7.45 -5.77 18.50
N ALA A 14 -7.52 -6.73 19.41
CA ALA A 14 -8.67 -6.92 20.29
C ALA A 14 -9.01 -5.70 21.16
N SER A 15 -8.00 -4.94 21.61
CA SER A 15 -8.19 -3.71 22.42
C SER A 15 -8.74 -2.52 21.63
N TYR A 16 -8.74 -2.58 20.30
CA TYR A 16 -9.24 -1.53 19.40
C TYR A 16 -10.60 -1.87 18.79
N LEU A 17 -11.12 -3.06 19.07
CA LEU A 17 -12.43 -3.53 18.59
C LEU A 17 -13.52 -3.19 19.62
N ASP A 18 -14.43 -2.30 19.24
CA ASP A 18 -15.65 -2.08 20.02
C ASP A 18 -16.54 -3.34 19.95
N PRO A 19 -17.23 -3.69 21.05
CA PRO A 19 -18.15 -4.84 21.07
C PRO A 19 -19.20 -4.77 19.96
N VAL A 20 -19.51 -5.92 19.35
CA VAL A 20 -20.57 -6.06 18.35
C VAL A 20 -21.65 -6.96 18.96
N GLU A 21 -22.88 -6.44 19.11
CA GLU A 21 -24.00 -7.22 19.63
C GLU A 21 -24.26 -8.45 18.75
N GLY A 22 -24.43 -9.63 19.36
CA GLY A 22 -24.64 -10.89 18.63
C GLY A 22 -23.38 -11.52 18.04
N VAL A 23 -22.19 -10.97 18.35
CA VAL A 23 -20.88 -11.55 17.98
C VAL A 23 -20.13 -11.95 19.26
N GLU A 24 -19.69 -13.19 19.33
CA GLU A 24 -18.76 -13.69 20.35
C GLU A 24 -17.33 -13.52 19.83
N VAL A 25 -16.53 -12.68 20.49
CA VAL A 25 -15.13 -12.46 20.13
C VAL A 25 -14.23 -13.38 20.94
N GLN A 26 -13.41 -14.16 20.25
CA GLN A 26 -12.37 -15.00 20.81
C GLN A 26 -11.01 -14.42 20.47
N VAL A 27 -10.28 -14.02 21.52
CA VAL A 27 -8.95 -13.44 21.36
C VAL A 27 -7.92 -14.58 21.26
N TYR A 28 -7.03 -14.51 20.28
CA TYR A 28 -5.93 -15.44 20.14
C TYR A 28 -4.58 -14.70 20.08
N ASP A 29 -3.51 -15.38 20.49
CA ASP A 29 -2.14 -14.88 20.32
C ASP A 29 -1.66 -15.17 18.90
N PRO A 30 -1.44 -14.16 18.06
CA PRO A 30 -1.02 -14.37 16.67
C PRO A 30 0.43 -14.82 16.54
N THR A 31 1.24 -14.76 17.60
CA THR A 31 2.65 -15.15 17.60
C THR A 31 2.85 -16.59 18.07
N ASP A 32 1.86 -17.17 18.77
CA ASP A 32 1.88 -18.54 19.22
C ASP A 32 1.29 -19.49 18.14
N PRO A 33 2.12 -20.32 17.49
CA PRO A 33 1.62 -21.24 16.47
C PRO A 33 0.71 -22.35 17.03
N ASP A 34 0.78 -22.63 18.33
CA ASP A 34 -0.03 -23.66 18.99
C ASP A 34 -1.37 -23.13 19.52
N HIS A 35 -1.51 -21.79 19.56
CA HIS A 35 -2.76 -21.16 19.94
C HIS A 35 -3.74 -21.11 18.76
N VAL A 36 -4.50 -22.19 18.58
CA VAL A 36 -5.50 -22.27 17.50
C VAL A 36 -6.58 -21.21 17.68
N PRO A 37 -6.85 -20.32 16.69
CA PRO A 37 -7.96 -19.39 16.76
C PRO A 37 -9.28 -20.12 17.04
N GLY A 38 -10.05 -19.60 18.01
CA GLY A 38 -11.29 -20.27 18.45
C GLY A 38 -11.11 -21.37 19.49
N GLY A 39 -9.88 -21.72 19.87
CA GLY A 39 -9.62 -22.78 20.86
C GLY A 39 -10.18 -24.15 20.46
N GLY A 40 -10.22 -24.43 19.16
CA GLY A 40 -10.76 -25.67 18.57
C GLY A 40 -12.29 -25.69 18.41
N ARG A 41 -12.99 -24.59 18.67
CA ARG A 41 -14.41 -24.40 18.35
C ARG A 41 -14.56 -23.84 16.93
N ASP A 42 -15.74 -23.99 16.33
CA ASP A 42 -16.06 -23.38 15.05
C ASP A 42 -15.94 -21.85 15.13
N VAL A 43 -15.31 -21.25 14.15
CA VAL A 43 -15.11 -19.82 13.97
C VAL A 43 -15.71 -19.42 12.62
N ASP A 44 -16.64 -18.48 12.63
CA ASP A 44 -17.23 -17.96 11.38
C ASP A 44 -16.27 -17.00 10.68
N VAL A 45 -15.63 -16.09 11.43
CA VAL A 45 -14.75 -15.04 10.89
C VAL A 45 -13.40 -15.03 11.60
N LEU A 46 -12.32 -15.14 10.85
CA LEU A 46 -10.94 -14.97 11.31
C LEU A 46 -10.41 -13.59 10.90
N SER A 47 -10.04 -12.75 11.87
CA SER A 47 -9.22 -11.58 11.61
C SER A 47 -7.75 -11.95 11.70
N LEU A 48 -6.95 -11.62 10.69
CA LEU A 48 -5.50 -11.78 10.74
C LEU A 48 -4.80 -10.58 11.40
N PRO A 49 -3.62 -10.78 12.01
CA PRO A 49 -2.91 -9.75 12.75
C PRO A 49 -2.35 -8.65 11.84
N MET A 50 -2.01 -7.49 12.43
CA MET A 50 -1.33 -6.38 11.73
C MET A 50 0.09 -6.76 11.30
N VAL A 51 0.73 -7.64 12.02
CA VAL A 51 2.05 -8.20 11.69
C VAL A 51 1.87 -9.63 11.22
N ALA A 52 2.52 -10.00 10.12
CA ALA A 52 2.43 -11.35 9.57
C ALA A 52 2.76 -12.42 10.64
N GLY A 53 1.91 -13.43 10.70
CA GLY A 53 2.03 -14.54 11.64
C GLY A 53 1.76 -15.88 10.94
N PRO A 54 1.92 -17.00 11.65
CA PRO A 54 1.76 -18.34 11.08
C PRO A 54 0.35 -18.60 10.53
N TRP A 55 -0.67 -17.92 11.06
CA TRP A 55 -2.06 -18.17 10.74
C TRP A 55 -2.47 -17.73 9.34
N LEU A 56 -1.70 -16.86 8.66
CA LEU A 56 -1.91 -16.59 7.25
C LEU A 56 -1.85 -17.88 6.41
N ARG A 57 -0.87 -18.75 6.67
CA ARG A 57 -0.67 -20.00 5.94
C ARG A 57 -1.52 -21.15 6.47
N ARG A 58 -2.06 -21.01 7.67
CA ARG A 58 -2.76 -22.05 8.41
C ARG A 58 -4.26 -21.74 8.59
N MET A 59 -4.78 -20.70 7.89
CA MET A 59 -6.18 -20.33 8.04
C MET A 59 -7.15 -21.48 7.72
N GLY A 60 -6.76 -22.43 6.85
CA GLY A 60 -7.53 -23.64 6.57
C GLY A 60 -7.62 -24.66 7.72
N GLU A 61 -6.83 -24.49 8.79
CA GLU A 61 -6.89 -25.34 9.99
C GLU A 61 -7.93 -24.83 10.99
N VAL A 62 -8.53 -23.64 10.77
CA VAL A 62 -9.53 -23.06 11.66
C VAL A 62 -10.91 -23.69 11.39
N PRO A 63 -11.49 -24.41 12.35
CA PRO A 63 -12.76 -25.09 12.13
C PRO A 63 -13.90 -24.11 11.83
N GLY A 64 -14.81 -24.48 10.94
CA GLY A 64 -16.04 -23.71 10.65
C GLY A 64 -15.81 -22.41 9.86
N LEU A 65 -14.57 -22.08 9.45
CA LEU A 65 -14.20 -20.81 8.84
C LEU A 65 -15.01 -20.52 7.57
N ARG A 66 -15.55 -19.31 7.49
CA ARG A 66 -16.33 -18.81 6.35
C ARG A 66 -15.86 -17.46 5.84
N GLY A 67 -15.24 -16.66 6.70
CA GLY A 67 -14.72 -15.35 6.34
C GLY A 67 -13.34 -15.07 6.94
N VAL A 68 -12.47 -14.42 6.16
CA VAL A 68 -11.15 -13.94 6.59
C VAL A 68 -11.09 -12.45 6.38
N VAL A 69 -10.68 -11.71 7.40
CA VAL A 69 -10.40 -10.27 7.31
C VAL A 69 -8.90 -10.06 7.41
N LEU A 70 -8.28 -9.65 6.32
CA LEU A 70 -6.86 -9.28 6.29
C LEU A 70 -6.65 -7.92 6.96
N ALA A 71 -5.53 -7.78 7.66
CA ALA A 71 -5.11 -6.48 8.17
C ALA A 71 -4.27 -5.67 7.16
N SER A 72 -4.02 -6.18 5.98
CA SER A 72 -3.31 -5.52 4.87
C SER A 72 -4.27 -5.06 3.77
N ALA A 73 -3.90 -4.00 3.05
CA ALA A 73 -4.62 -3.55 1.85
C ALA A 73 -4.35 -4.49 0.66
N GLY A 74 -3.11 -4.95 0.48
CA GLY A 74 -2.77 -5.98 -0.50
C GLY A 74 -3.18 -7.36 0.00
N PHE A 75 -3.61 -8.22 -0.89
CA PHE A 75 -4.18 -9.54 -0.55
C PHE A 75 -3.58 -10.69 -1.37
N GLU A 76 -2.76 -10.40 -2.35
CA GLU A 76 -2.20 -11.35 -3.32
C GLU A 76 -1.43 -12.47 -2.61
N HIS A 77 -0.70 -12.12 -1.55
CA HIS A 77 0.09 -13.05 -0.74
C HIS A 77 -0.75 -14.04 0.09
N ALA A 78 -2.04 -13.76 0.27
CA ALA A 78 -2.97 -14.60 1.03
C ALA A 78 -3.74 -15.58 0.15
N LEU A 79 -3.90 -15.28 -1.15
CA LEU A 79 -4.67 -16.09 -2.10
C LEU A 79 -4.29 -17.58 -2.11
N PRO A 80 -2.98 -17.96 -2.10
CA PRO A 80 -2.58 -19.38 -2.12
C PRO A 80 -3.03 -20.20 -0.92
N TYR A 81 -3.43 -19.55 0.16
CA TYR A 81 -3.79 -20.19 1.43
C TYR A 81 -5.28 -20.09 1.75
N LEU A 82 -6.07 -19.38 0.91
CA LEU A 82 -7.49 -19.17 1.13
C LEU A 82 -8.25 -20.49 0.90
N PRO A 83 -8.94 -21.04 1.94
CA PRO A 83 -9.69 -22.27 1.78
C PRO A 83 -10.89 -22.09 0.84
N ASP A 84 -11.30 -23.18 0.19
CA ASP A 84 -12.49 -23.19 -0.67
C ASP A 84 -13.72 -22.66 0.09
N THR A 85 -14.54 -21.90 -0.60
CA THR A 85 -15.78 -21.28 -0.09
C THR A 85 -15.63 -20.20 0.97
N VAL A 86 -14.40 -19.90 1.41
CA VAL A 86 -14.14 -18.84 2.40
C VAL A 86 -14.02 -17.48 1.70
N GLU A 87 -14.79 -16.50 2.17
CA GLU A 87 -14.69 -15.11 1.70
C GLU A 87 -13.48 -14.43 2.33
N MET A 88 -12.76 -13.61 1.55
CA MET A 88 -11.66 -12.79 2.05
C MET A 88 -11.92 -11.33 1.78
N ALA A 89 -11.87 -10.50 2.83
CA ALA A 89 -11.89 -9.05 2.76
C ALA A 89 -10.53 -8.48 3.16
N ASN A 90 -10.06 -7.45 2.45
CA ASN A 90 -8.80 -6.74 2.77
C ASN A 90 -9.07 -5.43 3.51
N ALA A 91 -8.04 -4.83 4.11
CA ALA A 91 -8.14 -3.64 4.96
C ALA A 91 -8.31 -2.33 4.18
N VAL A 92 -9.37 -2.22 3.39
CA VAL A 92 -9.68 -0.99 2.63
C VAL A 92 -9.85 0.21 3.56
N GLY A 93 -9.16 1.31 3.27
CA GLY A 93 -9.27 2.57 4.02
C GLY A 93 -8.47 2.61 5.34
N VAL A 94 -7.87 1.50 5.76
CA VAL A 94 -7.11 1.42 7.02
C VAL A 94 -5.75 2.11 6.90
N HIS A 95 -5.03 1.81 5.84
CA HIS A 95 -3.64 2.25 5.63
C HIS A 95 -3.50 3.50 4.77
N ASP A 96 -4.57 3.98 4.16
CA ASP A 96 -4.55 5.06 3.15
C ASP A 96 -3.78 6.29 3.62
N THR A 97 -4.05 6.72 4.84
CA THR A 97 -3.40 7.91 5.41
C THR A 97 -1.91 7.70 5.63
N ALA A 98 -1.52 6.59 6.26
CA ALA A 98 -0.13 6.30 6.57
C ALA A 98 0.71 6.13 5.30
N THR A 99 0.19 5.39 4.31
CA THR A 99 0.85 5.19 3.02
C THR A 99 0.97 6.50 2.23
N ALA A 100 -0.07 7.34 2.26
CA ALA A 100 -0.01 8.67 1.65
C ALA A 100 1.01 9.60 2.34
N GLU A 101 1.17 9.50 3.67
CA GLU A 101 2.21 10.21 4.42
C GLU A 101 3.61 9.71 4.05
N MET A 102 3.80 8.41 3.87
CA MET A 102 5.06 7.85 3.39
C MET A 102 5.37 8.34 1.97
N ALA A 103 4.40 8.31 1.05
CA ALA A 103 4.60 8.82 -0.30
C ALA A 103 5.04 10.29 -0.30
N LEU A 104 4.37 11.15 0.48
CA LEU A 104 4.77 12.55 0.63
C LEU A 104 6.15 12.70 1.26
N THR A 105 6.46 11.90 2.29
CA THR A 105 7.78 11.90 2.95
C THR A 105 8.88 11.55 1.97
N LEU A 106 8.70 10.52 1.16
CA LEU A 106 9.63 10.08 0.12
C LEU A 106 9.83 11.18 -0.94
N MET A 107 8.75 11.82 -1.39
CA MET A 107 8.83 12.96 -2.32
C MET A 107 9.65 14.10 -1.72
N LEU A 108 9.32 14.55 -0.52
CA LEU A 108 10.01 15.65 0.14
C LEU A 108 11.48 15.30 0.43
N ALA A 109 11.77 14.09 0.89
CA ALA A 109 13.14 13.64 1.16
C ALA A 109 14.00 13.62 -0.11
N ALA A 110 13.45 13.12 -1.24
CA ALA A 110 14.15 13.09 -2.52
C ALA A 110 14.33 14.49 -3.09
N GLN A 111 13.29 15.35 -3.10
CA GLN A 111 13.35 16.71 -3.64
C GLN A 111 14.33 17.60 -2.88
N ARG A 112 14.48 17.38 -1.57
CA ARG A 112 15.32 18.20 -0.69
C ARG A 112 16.65 17.55 -0.36
N HIS A 113 17.03 16.43 -1.03
CA HIS A 113 18.27 15.67 -0.80
C HIS A 113 18.52 15.33 0.68
N LEU A 114 17.42 15.02 1.41
CA LEU A 114 17.51 14.76 2.86
C LEU A 114 18.46 13.60 3.20
N PRO A 115 18.52 12.48 2.45
CA PRO A 115 19.47 11.40 2.71
C PRO A 115 20.92 11.87 2.72
N LYS A 116 21.33 12.74 1.79
CA LYS A 116 22.68 13.33 1.76
C LYS A 116 22.95 14.11 3.04
N HIS A 117 21.99 14.94 3.49
CA HIS A 117 22.19 15.76 4.69
C HIS A 117 22.27 14.92 5.97
N VAL A 118 21.55 13.79 6.05
CA VAL A 118 21.67 12.84 7.16
C VAL A 118 23.08 12.23 7.21
N LEU A 119 23.64 11.87 6.06
CA LEU A 119 25.00 11.32 5.96
C LEU A 119 26.06 12.37 6.34
N THR A 120 26.00 13.58 5.78
CA THR A 120 26.95 14.66 6.09
C THR A 120 26.82 15.14 7.54
N GLN A 121 25.63 15.09 8.14
CA GLN A 121 25.43 15.34 9.56
C GLN A 121 26.20 14.33 10.43
N ALA A 122 26.16 13.04 10.07
CA ALA A 122 26.90 12.01 10.81
C ALA A 122 28.43 12.23 10.75
N GLU A 123 28.91 12.85 9.68
CA GLU A 123 30.34 13.24 9.49
C GLU A 123 30.68 14.58 10.12
N GLY A 124 29.71 15.33 10.62
CA GLY A 124 29.91 16.70 11.15
C GLY A 124 30.21 17.74 10.07
N VAL A 125 29.82 17.50 8.82
CA VAL A 125 30.09 18.34 7.67
C VAL A 125 28.91 19.25 7.35
N TRP A 126 29.13 20.56 7.28
CA TRP A 126 28.15 21.55 6.83
C TRP A 126 28.22 21.73 5.32
N ASP A 127 27.56 20.80 4.59
CA ASP A 127 27.55 20.80 3.12
C ASP A 127 26.25 21.42 2.58
N ARG A 128 26.40 22.50 1.81
CA ARG A 128 25.30 23.23 1.14
C ARG A 128 25.14 22.88 -0.34
N ALA A 129 26.05 22.10 -0.91
CA ALA A 129 26.00 21.78 -2.32
C ALA A 129 24.85 20.80 -2.63
N ALA A 130 24.14 21.01 -3.72
CA ALA A 130 23.29 19.96 -4.28
C ALA A 130 24.20 18.83 -4.83
N PRO A 131 23.74 17.55 -4.85
CA PRO A 131 24.46 16.51 -5.54
C PRO A 131 24.68 16.87 -7.01
N GLU A 132 25.79 16.42 -7.59
CA GLU A 132 26.10 16.70 -8.99
C GLU A 132 24.98 16.20 -9.91
N GLY A 133 24.54 17.06 -10.84
CA GLY A 133 23.44 16.75 -11.75
C GLY A 133 22.03 16.72 -11.13
N GLN A 134 21.91 17.00 -9.83
CA GLN A 134 20.60 16.93 -9.14
C GLN A 134 20.31 18.28 -8.46
N PRO A 135 19.68 19.24 -9.11
CA PRO A 135 19.39 20.56 -8.54
C PRO A 135 18.42 20.47 -7.35
N TRP A 136 18.42 21.49 -6.49
CA TRP A 136 17.41 21.66 -5.46
C TRP A 136 16.03 21.80 -6.10
N ARG A 137 15.06 21.07 -5.56
CA ARG A 137 13.67 21.11 -6.02
C ARG A 137 12.69 21.30 -4.86
N SER A 138 11.47 21.66 -5.20
CA SER A 138 10.35 21.78 -4.27
C SER A 138 9.16 21.00 -4.83
N LEU A 139 8.17 20.73 -3.99
CA LEU A 139 6.86 20.28 -4.44
C LEU A 139 5.96 21.47 -4.84
N ALA A 140 6.20 22.66 -4.29
CA ALA A 140 5.45 23.85 -4.71
C ALA A 140 5.62 24.06 -6.23
N ASP A 141 4.51 24.30 -6.90
CA ASP A 141 4.37 24.48 -8.35
C ASP A 141 4.69 23.23 -9.19
N ALA A 142 5.05 22.09 -8.56
CA ALA A 142 5.30 20.85 -9.27
C ALA A 142 3.97 20.20 -9.73
N THR A 143 4.02 19.55 -10.88
CA THR A 143 2.94 18.70 -11.37
C THR A 143 3.16 17.26 -10.91
N VAL A 144 2.26 16.72 -10.11
CA VAL A 144 2.29 15.34 -9.62
C VAL A 144 1.21 14.51 -10.30
N LEU A 145 1.63 13.51 -11.09
CA LEU A 145 0.73 12.52 -11.64
C LEU A 145 0.53 11.40 -10.62
N VAL A 146 -0.68 11.26 -10.09
CA VAL A 146 -1.08 10.21 -9.14
C VAL A 146 -1.68 9.05 -9.92
N LEU A 147 -0.88 8.02 -10.15
CA LEU A 147 -1.29 6.78 -10.82
C LEU A 147 -1.91 5.83 -9.78
N GLY A 148 -3.23 5.75 -9.79
CA GLY A 148 -4.05 5.08 -8.81
C GLY A 148 -4.83 6.06 -7.92
N TYR A 149 -5.98 6.53 -8.40
CA TYR A 149 -6.84 7.44 -7.64
C TYR A 149 -7.92 6.66 -6.87
N GLY A 150 -7.45 5.79 -5.96
CA GLY A 150 -8.20 5.08 -4.93
C GLY A 150 -8.01 5.75 -3.55
N GLY A 151 -8.17 5.01 -2.46
CA GLY A 151 -8.05 5.54 -1.09
C GLY A 151 -6.71 6.20 -0.80
N ILE A 152 -5.59 5.54 -1.14
CA ILE A 152 -4.23 6.09 -0.97
C ILE A 152 -4.04 7.31 -1.88
N GLY A 153 -4.38 7.21 -3.17
CA GLY A 153 -4.21 8.31 -4.12
C GLY A 153 -5.01 9.54 -3.73
N THR A 154 -6.26 9.38 -3.29
CA THR A 154 -7.10 10.48 -2.78
C THR A 154 -6.51 11.11 -1.52
N ALA A 155 -6.03 10.27 -0.57
CA ALA A 155 -5.38 10.75 0.65
C ALA A 155 -4.07 11.50 0.35
N LEU A 156 -3.30 11.04 -0.64
CA LEU A 156 -2.08 11.70 -1.11
C LEU A 156 -2.42 13.03 -1.81
N THR A 157 -3.38 13.04 -2.71
CA THR A 157 -3.82 14.24 -3.44
C THR A 157 -4.18 15.38 -2.49
N ARG A 158 -4.93 15.10 -1.42
CA ARG A 158 -5.27 16.11 -0.40
C ARG A 158 -4.02 16.75 0.22
N ARG A 159 -2.95 15.98 0.41
CA ARG A 159 -1.68 16.47 0.95
C ARG A 159 -0.86 17.24 -0.07
N LEU A 160 -0.86 16.77 -1.31
CA LEU A 160 -0.17 17.44 -2.42
C LEU A 160 -0.74 18.82 -2.71
N LEU A 161 -2.06 18.95 -2.70
CA LEU A 161 -2.72 20.26 -2.85
C LEU A 161 -2.34 21.23 -1.72
N ALA A 162 -2.18 20.74 -0.48
CA ALA A 162 -1.67 21.55 0.63
C ALA A 162 -0.17 21.90 0.51
N CYS A 163 0.58 21.19 -0.35
CA CYS A 163 1.96 21.51 -0.74
C CYS A 163 2.03 22.36 -2.02
N GLU A 164 0.92 22.93 -2.45
CA GLU A 164 0.82 23.84 -3.62
C GLU A 164 1.19 23.12 -4.94
N CYS A 165 0.95 21.79 -5.03
CA CYS A 165 1.15 21.03 -6.26
C CYS A 165 -0.05 21.15 -7.20
N THR A 166 0.19 21.04 -8.50
CA THR A 166 -0.82 20.63 -9.47
C THR A 166 -0.93 19.10 -9.48
N VAL A 167 -2.14 18.56 -9.39
CA VAL A 167 -2.36 17.11 -9.38
C VAL A 167 -3.08 16.63 -10.64
N ILE A 168 -2.51 15.62 -11.31
CA ILE A 168 -3.15 14.88 -12.39
C ILE A 168 -3.52 13.50 -11.82
N ALA A 169 -4.81 13.24 -11.65
CA ALA A 169 -5.31 11.99 -11.12
C ALA A 169 -5.58 10.98 -12.26
N VAL A 170 -5.06 9.74 -12.10
CA VAL A 170 -5.22 8.66 -13.08
C VAL A 170 -5.75 7.40 -12.38
N ALA A 171 -6.75 6.75 -12.97
CA ALA A 171 -7.30 5.46 -12.53
C ALA A 171 -7.51 4.54 -13.74
N SER A 172 -8.03 3.33 -13.51
CA SER A 172 -8.30 2.36 -14.58
C SER A 172 -9.24 2.89 -15.66
N THR A 173 -10.17 3.79 -15.30
CA THR A 173 -11.17 4.36 -16.22
C THR A 173 -11.32 5.85 -16.00
N ASP A 174 -11.57 6.55 -17.09
CA ASP A 174 -11.89 7.97 -17.09
C ASP A 174 -13.24 8.22 -16.38
N ARG A 175 -13.29 9.24 -15.53
CA ARG A 175 -14.52 9.66 -14.83
C ARG A 175 -14.46 11.11 -14.37
N GLU A 176 -15.59 11.66 -13.98
CA GLU A 176 -15.65 12.93 -13.29
C GLU A 176 -14.81 12.91 -12.02
N GLY A 177 -14.29 14.07 -11.64
CA GLY A 177 -13.51 14.26 -10.43
C GLY A 177 -14.35 14.30 -9.17
N ASP A 178 -13.76 14.87 -8.14
CA ASP A 178 -14.35 15.08 -6.82
C ASP A 178 -13.97 16.49 -6.29
N ASP A 179 -14.12 16.73 -5.00
CA ASP A 179 -13.75 18.02 -4.38
C ASP A 179 -12.24 18.33 -4.42
N LEU A 180 -11.40 17.39 -4.86
CA LEU A 180 -9.93 17.54 -4.91
C LEU A 180 -9.39 17.71 -6.33
N VAL A 181 -10.02 17.09 -7.33
CA VAL A 181 -9.60 17.14 -8.73
C VAL A 181 -10.82 17.25 -9.65
N ASP A 182 -10.70 18.02 -10.72
CA ASP A 182 -11.81 18.21 -11.67
C ASP A 182 -12.11 16.93 -12.46
N ARG A 183 -11.08 16.10 -12.72
CA ARG A 183 -11.18 14.89 -13.52
C ARG A 183 -10.23 13.80 -13.05
N VAL A 184 -10.67 12.56 -13.14
CA VAL A 184 -9.82 11.37 -13.02
C VAL A 184 -9.67 10.75 -14.41
N HIS A 185 -8.47 10.78 -14.95
CA HIS A 185 -8.16 10.26 -16.29
C HIS A 185 -8.04 8.74 -16.30
N GLY A 186 -8.33 8.12 -17.43
CA GLY A 186 -8.03 6.70 -17.65
C GLY A 186 -6.54 6.45 -17.90
N THR A 187 -6.08 5.22 -17.67
CA THR A 187 -4.68 4.82 -17.94
C THR A 187 -4.32 4.89 -19.44
N ASP A 188 -5.28 4.84 -20.33
CA ASP A 188 -5.09 5.05 -21.77
C ASP A 188 -4.57 6.44 -22.12
N ARG A 189 -4.76 7.42 -21.22
CA ARG A 189 -4.28 8.80 -21.39
C ARG A 189 -2.85 9.02 -20.87
N LEU A 190 -2.21 8.01 -20.26
CA LEU A 190 -0.84 8.14 -19.74
C LEU A 190 0.15 8.74 -20.75
N PRO A 191 0.20 8.33 -22.03
CA PRO A 191 1.17 8.90 -22.98
C PRO A 191 1.05 10.42 -23.17
N GLU A 192 -0.13 10.99 -22.98
CA GLU A 192 -0.37 12.43 -23.10
C GLU A 192 -0.09 13.19 -21.81
N LEU A 193 -0.20 12.52 -20.67
CA LEU A 193 -0.10 13.12 -19.34
C LEU A 193 1.31 13.06 -18.76
N LEU A 194 2.05 11.97 -19.02
CA LEU A 194 3.40 11.73 -18.50
C LEU A 194 4.40 12.86 -18.81
N PRO A 195 4.41 13.46 -20.03
CA PRO A 195 5.34 14.56 -20.33
C PRO A 195 5.15 15.83 -19.48
N GLN A 196 4.06 15.92 -18.73
CA GLN A 196 3.73 17.05 -17.86
C GLN A 196 4.11 16.79 -16.40
N ALA A 197 4.52 15.57 -16.04
CA ALA A 197 4.67 15.15 -14.66
C ALA A 197 6.10 15.34 -14.15
N ASP A 198 6.31 16.26 -13.20
CA ASP A 198 7.55 16.37 -12.44
C ASP A 198 7.72 15.19 -11.46
N VAL A 199 6.60 14.63 -11.01
CA VAL A 199 6.57 13.46 -10.13
C VAL A 199 5.51 12.46 -10.61
N LEU A 200 5.89 11.20 -10.76
CA LEU A 200 4.97 10.07 -10.93
C LEU A 200 4.81 9.34 -9.60
N ALA A 201 3.64 9.45 -8.98
CA ALA A 201 3.30 8.77 -7.73
C ALA A 201 2.43 7.54 -8.00
N ILE A 202 2.89 6.35 -7.63
CA ILE A 202 2.26 5.07 -7.94
C ILE A 202 1.58 4.51 -6.69
N SER A 203 0.27 4.29 -6.78
CA SER A 203 -0.56 3.70 -5.71
C SER A 203 -1.65 2.75 -6.24
N VAL A 204 -1.44 2.14 -7.41
CA VAL A 204 -2.33 1.11 -7.98
C VAL A 204 -2.13 -0.24 -7.29
N PRO A 205 -3.16 -1.10 -7.18
CA PRO A 205 -2.96 -2.49 -6.76
C PRO A 205 -2.15 -3.27 -7.81
N LEU A 206 -1.48 -4.34 -7.39
CA LEU A 206 -0.84 -5.28 -8.32
C LEU A 206 -1.89 -6.25 -8.84
N THR A 207 -2.09 -6.25 -10.14
CA THR A 207 -2.99 -7.13 -10.89
C THR A 207 -2.35 -7.47 -12.22
N ASP A 208 -2.92 -8.38 -12.99
CA ASP A 208 -2.44 -8.68 -14.35
C ASP A 208 -2.39 -7.43 -15.23
N ALA A 209 -3.33 -6.50 -15.05
CA ALA A 209 -3.39 -5.25 -15.80
C ALA A 209 -2.38 -4.18 -15.34
N THR A 210 -1.82 -4.30 -14.15
CA THR A 210 -0.89 -3.31 -13.58
C THR A 210 0.52 -3.87 -13.37
N THR A 211 0.72 -5.17 -13.56
CA THR A 211 2.05 -5.80 -13.58
C THR A 211 2.87 -5.23 -14.73
N GLY A 212 4.02 -4.62 -14.41
CA GLY A 212 4.88 -3.96 -15.38
C GLY A 212 4.23 -2.75 -16.10
N LEU A 213 3.17 -2.17 -15.52
CA LEU A 213 2.49 -1.02 -16.12
C LEU A 213 3.43 0.17 -16.36
N VAL A 214 4.38 0.37 -15.44
CA VAL A 214 5.41 1.40 -15.55
C VAL A 214 6.66 0.75 -16.17
N ASP A 215 6.58 0.52 -17.46
CA ASP A 215 7.64 -0.08 -18.29
C ASP A 215 8.64 0.99 -18.80
N ALA A 216 9.63 0.56 -19.57
CA ALA A 216 10.62 1.44 -20.16
C ALA A 216 10.01 2.56 -21.02
N ARG A 217 8.86 2.34 -21.66
CA ARG A 217 8.19 3.36 -22.50
C ARG A 217 7.53 4.42 -21.63
N VAL A 218 6.89 4.01 -20.53
CA VAL A 218 6.29 4.93 -19.56
C VAL A 218 7.39 5.77 -18.90
N LEU A 219 8.49 5.16 -18.49
CA LEU A 219 9.62 5.87 -17.90
C LEU A 219 10.27 6.85 -18.91
N ALA A 220 10.44 6.45 -20.17
CA ALA A 220 10.99 7.31 -21.22
C ALA A 220 10.09 8.51 -21.57
N ALA A 221 8.77 8.43 -21.29
CA ALA A 221 7.84 9.52 -21.53
C ALA A 221 7.86 10.61 -20.44
N LEU A 222 8.47 10.34 -19.28
CA LEU A 222 8.64 11.33 -18.21
C LEU A 222 9.72 12.37 -18.62
N PRO A 223 9.58 13.63 -18.18
CA PRO A 223 10.63 14.63 -18.37
C PRO A 223 11.94 14.23 -17.68
N ASP A 224 13.05 14.81 -18.14
CA ASP A 224 14.33 14.70 -17.44
C ASP A 224 14.19 15.25 -16.01
N ASP A 225 14.90 14.63 -15.06
CA ASP A 225 14.83 14.91 -13.63
C ASP A 225 13.50 14.57 -12.94
N ALA A 226 12.53 13.97 -13.60
CA ALA A 226 11.31 13.54 -12.93
C ALA A 226 11.59 12.52 -11.82
N LEU A 227 10.74 12.54 -10.78
CA LEU A 227 10.83 11.64 -9.64
C LEU A 227 9.75 10.56 -9.74
N VAL A 228 10.14 9.29 -9.72
CA VAL A 228 9.22 8.15 -9.61
C VAL A 228 9.10 7.75 -8.15
N VAL A 229 7.88 7.77 -7.60
CA VAL A 229 7.58 7.36 -6.22
C VAL A 229 6.66 6.15 -6.24
N ASN A 230 7.11 5.03 -5.66
CA ASN A 230 6.29 3.82 -5.61
C ASN A 230 5.99 3.42 -4.15
N VAL A 231 4.72 3.50 -3.78
CA VAL A 231 4.17 3.03 -2.49
C VAL A 231 3.09 1.96 -2.69
N ALA A 232 3.07 1.36 -3.85
CA ALA A 232 2.09 0.35 -4.26
C ALA A 232 2.64 -1.08 -4.09
N ARG A 233 3.24 -1.62 -5.16
CA ARG A 233 3.95 -2.90 -5.23
C ARG A 233 5.14 -2.77 -6.19
N GLY A 234 6.24 -3.46 -5.89
CA GLY A 234 7.44 -3.44 -6.74
C GLY A 234 7.15 -3.86 -8.18
N GLY A 235 6.42 -4.96 -8.36
CA GLY A 235 6.10 -5.52 -9.68
C GLY A 235 5.22 -4.66 -10.59
N VAL A 236 4.78 -3.47 -10.15
CA VAL A 236 4.13 -2.47 -11.02
C VAL A 236 5.14 -1.75 -11.91
N VAL A 237 6.40 -1.69 -11.49
CA VAL A 237 7.49 -0.98 -12.16
C VAL A 237 8.52 -1.98 -12.68
N ASP A 238 8.95 -1.80 -13.91
CA ASP A 238 10.12 -2.50 -14.45
C ASP A 238 11.38 -1.98 -13.73
N THR A 239 11.89 -2.79 -12.80
CA THR A 239 13.03 -2.44 -11.93
C THR A 239 14.29 -2.19 -12.74
N GLU A 240 14.56 -3.00 -13.78
CA GLU A 240 15.76 -2.87 -14.64
C GLU A 240 15.71 -1.57 -15.45
N ALA A 241 14.55 -1.26 -16.05
CA ALA A 241 14.36 -0.02 -16.78
C ALA A 241 14.48 1.20 -15.85
N LEU A 242 13.89 1.16 -14.65
CA LEU A 242 14.02 2.24 -13.67
C LEU A 242 15.47 2.46 -13.25
N MET A 243 16.21 1.38 -12.95
CA MET A 243 17.62 1.47 -12.59
C MET A 243 18.45 2.09 -13.72
N ALA A 244 18.20 1.71 -14.98
CA ALA A 244 18.91 2.27 -16.13
C ALA A 244 18.69 3.79 -16.25
N GLU A 245 17.46 4.25 -16.08
CA GLU A 245 17.10 5.67 -16.12
C GLU A 245 17.69 6.47 -14.96
N CYS A 246 17.71 5.89 -13.75
CA CYS A 246 18.34 6.52 -12.60
C CYS A 246 19.87 6.53 -12.72
N ALA A 247 20.49 5.44 -13.18
CA ALA A 247 21.94 5.36 -13.38
C ALA A 247 22.46 6.33 -14.44
N SER A 248 21.64 6.63 -15.46
CA SER A 248 21.96 7.67 -16.47
C SER A 248 21.85 9.09 -15.92
N GLY A 249 21.24 9.26 -14.75
CA GLY A 249 20.93 10.57 -14.15
C GLY A 249 19.68 11.23 -14.74
N ARG A 250 18.93 10.56 -15.64
CA ARG A 250 17.73 11.13 -16.26
C ARG A 250 16.52 11.16 -15.34
N LEU A 251 16.32 10.09 -14.56
CA LEU A 251 15.24 10.02 -13.57
C LEU A 251 15.79 9.86 -12.15
N ARG A 252 14.93 10.06 -11.18
CA ARG A 252 15.16 9.77 -9.77
C ARG A 252 14.04 8.86 -9.25
N ALA A 253 14.30 8.10 -8.18
CA ALA A 253 13.28 7.22 -7.61
C ALA A 253 13.27 7.29 -6.07
N ALA A 254 12.09 7.10 -5.50
CA ALA A 254 11.89 6.95 -4.06
C ALA A 254 10.85 5.85 -3.82
N LEU A 255 11.29 4.73 -3.25
CA LEU A 255 10.59 3.46 -3.27
C LEU A 255 10.32 2.97 -1.85
N ASP A 256 9.06 2.70 -1.53
CA ASP A 256 8.67 1.94 -0.33
C ASP A 256 8.63 0.44 -0.62
N VAL A 257 8.47 0.08 -1.90
CA VAL A 257 8.33 -1.29 -2.38
C VAL A 257 9.27 -1.55 -3.55
N THR A 258 9.79 -2.78 -3.65
CA THR A 258 10.74 -3.21 -4.69
C THR A 258 10.34 -4.55 -5.29
N ASP A 259 10.94 -4.89 -6.43
CA ASP A 259 10.90 -6.23 -6.98
C ASP A 259 12.33 -6.65 -7.36
N PRO A 260 12.89 -7.69 -6.71
CA PRO A 260 12.27 -8.55 -5.70
C PRO A 260 12.04 -7.87 -4.34
N GLU A 261 11.15 -8.47 -3.53
CA GLU A 261 10.90 -8.03 -2.15
C GLU A 261 10.90 -9.25 -1.20
N PRO A 262 11.68 -9.27 -0.09
CA PRO A 262 12.67 -8.23 0.30
C PRO A 262 13.75 -8.02 -0.75
N LEU A 263 14.26 -6.78 -0.85
CA LEU A 263 15.38 -6.49 -1.73
C LEU A 263 16.65 -7.18 -1.22
N PRO A 264 17.29 -8.07 -2.00
CA PRO A 264 18.45 -8.83 -1.54
C PRO A 264 19.65 -7.96 -1.18
N ASP A 265 20.49 -8.44 -0.26
CA ASP A 265 21.77 -7.83 0.03
C ASP A 265 22.63 -7.74 -1.25
N GLY A 266 23.23 -6.56 -1.46
CA GLY A 266 24.08 -6.31 -2.63
C GLY A 266 23.32 -6.13 -3.95
N HIS A 267 22.00 -6.06 -3.94
CA HIS A 267 21.24 -5.74 -5.15
C HIS A 267 21.62 -4.36 -5.68
N PRO A 268 21.83 -4.17 -7.02
CA PRO A 268 22.28 -2.91 -7.58
C PRO A 268 21.43 -1.70 -7.21
N LEU A 269 20.15 -1.87 -7.01
CA LEU A 269 19.22 -0.80 -6.63
C LEU A 269 19.63 -0.05 -5.35
N TRP A 270 20.32 -0.73 -4.38
CA TRP A 270 20.84 -0.10 -3.16
C TRP A 270 21.86 1.02 -3.42
N SER A 271 22.60 0.91 -4.51
CA SER A 271 23.68 1.83 -4.87
C SER A 271 23.41 2.64 -6.14
N THR A 272 22.24 2.48 -6.74
CA THR A 272 21.87 3.24 -7.95
C THR A 272 21.74 4.73 -7.61
N PRO A 273 22.47 5.63 -8.28
CA PRO A 273 22.37 7.05 -8.03
C PRO A 273 20.93 7.58 -8.15
N GLY A 274 20.57 8.53 -7.30
CA GLY A 274 19.23 9.15 -7.35
C GLY A 274 18.09 8.26 -6.82
N VAL A 275 18.39 7.09 -6.28
CA VAL A 275 17.39 6.16 -5.71
C VAL A 275 17.40 6.24 -4.18
N LEU A 276 16.22 6.37 -3.59
CA LEU A 276 15.94 6.25 -2.16
C LEU A 276 15.03 5.02 -1.94
N VAL A 277 15.42 4.11 -1.06
CA VAL A 277 14.63 2.92 -0.72
C VAL A 277 14.33 2.88 0.76
N VAL A 278 13.07 2.60 1.13
CA VAL A 278 12.65 2.23 2.48
C VAL A 278 11.98 0.85 2.45
N PRO A 279 12.01 0.05 3.54
CA PRO A 279 11.71 -1.38 3.48
C PRO A 279 10.22 -1.70 3.71
N HIS A 280 9.33 -1.26 2.82
CA HIS A 280 7.88 -1.49 2.82
C HIS A 280 7.21 -1.17 4.17
N VAL A 281 7.41 0.05 4.63
CA VAL A 281 6.90 0.53 5.93
C VAL A 281 5.81 1.61 5.77
N GLY A 282 5.35 1.87 4.57
CA GLY A 282 4.36 2.91 4.28
C GLY A 282 3.05 2.76 5.06
N GLY A 283 2.60 1.53 5.29
CA GLY A 283 1.42 1.24 6.10
C GLY A 283 1.68 1.18 7.62
N ALA A 284 2.94 1.15 8.05
CA ALA A 284 3.33 0.98 9.45
C ALA A 284 3.10 2.26 10.25
N SER A 285 1.98 2.32 10.97
CA SER A 285 1.60 3.49 11.76
C SER A 285 0.74 3.06 12.95
N PRO A 286 0.96 3.64 14.15
CA PRO A 286 0.05 3.43 15.29
C PRO A 286 -1.41 3.80 14.98
N ALA A 287 -1.63 4.73 14.05
CA ALA A 287 -2.97 5.13 13.61
C ALA A 287 -3.72 4.02 12.84
N SER A 288 -3.03 3.01 12.34
CA SER A 288 -3.65 1.89 11.63
C SER A 288 -4.44 0.97 12.57
N PHE A 289 -4.00 0.79 13.82
CA PHE A 289 -4.69 -0.08 14.78
C PHE A 289 -6.13 0.35 15.08
N PRO A 290 -6.40 1.60 15.53
CA PRO A 290 -7.78 2.01 15.78
C PRO A 290 -8.62 2.08 14.48
N ARG A 291 -8.01 2.30 13.33
CA ARG A 291 -8.71 2.22 12.04
C ARG A 291 -9.10 0.79 11.71
N MET A 292 -8.19 -0.15 11.94
CA MET A 292 -8.47 -1.58 11.77
C MET A 292 -9.55 -2.07 12.72
N GLY A 293 -9.53 -1.64 13.98
CA GLY A 293 -10.60 -1.94 14.95
C GLY A 293 -11.98 -1.50 14.43
N ARG A 294 -12.11 -0.25 13.97
CA ARG A 294 -13.36 0.25 13.35
C ARG A 294 -13.73 -0.49 12.07
N TYR A 295 -12.74 -0.85 11.24
CA TYR A 295 -12.98 -1.63 10.03
C TYR A 295 -13.51 -3.02 10.39
N LEU A 296 -12.87 -3.71 11.34
CA LEU A 296 -13.28 -5.02 11.80
C LEU A 296 -14.67 -4.99 12.43
N HIS A 297 -14.99 -3.96 13.22
CA HIS A 297 -16.34 -3.76 13.77
C HIS A 297 -17.40 -3.73 12.66
N ARG A 298 -17.16 -3.00 11.56
CA ARG A 298 -18.08 -2.97 10.40
C ARG A 298 -18.18 -4.34 9.71
N GLN A 299 -17.07 -5.03 9.53
CA GLN A 299 -17.04 -6.35 8.92
C GLN A 299 -17.86 -7.37 9.72
N LEU A 300 -17.66 -7.39 11.04
CA LEU A 300 -18.40 -8.30 11.94
C LEU A 300 -19.88 -7.95 12.01
N THR A 301 -20.22 -6.66 11.98
CA THR A 301 -21.62 -6.20 11.91
C THR A 301 -22.25 -6.66 10.59
N ALA A 302 -21.58 -6.47 9.46
CA ALA A 302 -22.09 -6.89 8.16
C ALA A 302 -22.26 -8.42 8.09
N TYR A 303 -21.27 -9.17 8.61
CA TYR A 303 -21.35 -10.63 8.63
C TYR A 303 -22.52 -11.14 9.49
N ARG A 304 -22.71 -10.58 10.69
CA ARG A 304 -23.85 -10.90 11.55
C ARG A 304 -25.19 -10.64 10.85
N ASP A 305 -25.32 -9.51 10.15
CA ASP A 305 -26.59 -9.07 9.56
C ASP A 305 -26.93 -9.78 8.25
N ARG A 306 -25.91 -10.15 7.47
CA ARG A 306 -26.05 -10.60 6.08
C ARG A 306 -25.44 -11.98 5.81
N GLY A 307 -24.69 -12.55 6.75
CA GLY A 307 -23.96 -13.81 6.58
C GLY A 307 -22.75 -13.69 5.63
N ARG A 308 -22.26 -12.48 5.35
CA ARG A 308 -21.13 -12.22 4.43
C ARG A 308 -20.37 -10.96 4.79
N LEU A 309 -19.08 -10.92 4.42
CA LEU A 309 -18.22 -9.76 4.60
C LEU A 309 -18.54 -8.65 3.58
N GLU A 310 -18.12 -7.42 3.89
CA GLU A 310 -18.07 -6.30 2.95
C GLU A 310 -16.71 -6.27 2.22
N HIS A 311 -16.65 -5.66 1.03
CA HIS A 311 -15.42 -5.53 0.25
C HIS A 311 -14.65 -6.84 0.08
N VAL A 312 -15.39 -7.92 -0.24
CA VAL A 312 -14.80 -9.22 -0.55
C VAL A 312 -13.94 -9.09 -1.81
N VAL A 313 -12.65 -9.41 -1.68
CA VAL A 313 -11.66 -9.35 -2.77
C VAL A 313 -11.40 -10.71 -3.40
N ALA A 314 -11.71 -11.78 -2.69
CA ALA A 314 -11.62 -13.14 -3.19
C ALA A 314 -12.58 -14.08 -2.44
N THR A 315 -12.94 -15.18 -3.09
CA THR A 315 -13.60 -16.33 -2.47
C THR A 315 -12.82 -17.58 -2.89
N GLY A 316 -12.43 -18.40 -1.94
CA GLY A 316 -11.68 -19.62 -2.24
C GLY A 316 -12.43 -20.54 -3.19
N GLY A 317 -11.73 -21.22 -4.09
CA GLY A 317 -12.31 -22.09 -5.11
C GLY A 317 -13.01 -21.39 -6.27
N ALA A 318 -13.14 -20.07 -6.27
CA ALA A 318 -13.69 -19.31 -7.40
C ALA A 318 -12.54 -18.83 -8.31
N GLY A 319 -12.07 -19.71 -9.18
CA GLY A 319 -11.12 -19.41 -10.26
C GLY A 319 -9.67 -19.76 -9.92
N ALA A 320 -9.30 -20.99 -10.24
CA ALA A 320 -7.96 -21.35 -10.65
C ALA A 320 -7.86 -21.18 -12.17
#